data_63911556ac6299a869e14fc443ab39d5
#
_entry.id   63911556ac6299a869e14fc443ab39d5
#
_cell.length_a   1.000
_cell.length_b   1.000
_cell.length_c   1.000
_cell.angle_alpha   90.00
_cell.angle_beta   90.00
_cell.angle_gamma   90.00
#
_symmetry.space_group_name_H-M   'P 1'
#
loop_
_entity.id
_entity.type
_entity.pdbx_description
1 polymer ?
#
loop_
_entity_poly.entity_id
_entity_poly.type
_entity_poly.pdbx_seq_one_letter_code
_entity_poly.pdbx_strand_id
1 'polypeptide(L)'
;MTLFIPQNQDQITIRPFQYRDLDEIEQLLLTSASFDDEASGQRTNQLLQQLRRWYGVLKVFSLFPNPCQHVFNAYVAEQQGQVQGIIQVSPFNQTRSTWRVNHIAVNPSCNSTRIGSQLLRHCFETLWEARTWMLEVDVNDKTNLALYRQNGFQPLAQTTYWSVEPPLLQQLATTPPDLPNLLPVSNSDAQLLYQLDTVSMPPLLRQVFDRHVSDFKTSVLKSVWDGFKHWYSCREQVSGYVFEPQRKAAIGYFQMQLCKKGHSAHTAELTVHPAYTWLYPELLSQMAHLAQAFPKQGLRLASVDYQPEREAYLEKIGATQAEHTLLMSRSVWHKLRESKLSLDGLQLSDMLQSLQPARKPVPGRMSWLGPMNPHSGEGKGKGTDTLKGSSYNVSEFSEIDETDTFQPGSENPSEN
;
A
#
# COMPACT_ATOMS: atom_id res chain seq x y z
N MET A 1 -13.72 24.15 -52.48
CA MET A 1 -13.76 22.68 -52.30
C MET A 1 -13.20 22.39 -50.92
N THR A 2 -14.05 22.40 -49.92
CA THR A 2 -13.70 22.17 -48.50
C THR A 2 -13.62 20.66 -48.30
N LEU A 3 -12.41 20.16 -48.09
CA LEU A 3 -12.18 18.76 -47.72
C LEU A 3 -12.82 18.53 -46.35
N PHE A 4 -13.97 17.88 -46.32
CA PHE A 4 -14.50 17.25 -45.12
C PHE A 4 -13.58 16.07 -44.78
N ILE A 5 -12.72 16.27 -43.79
CA ILE A 5 -12.04 15.17 -43.12
C ILE A 5 -13.12 14.49 -42.28
N PRO A 6 -13.43 13.22 -42.51
CA PRO A 6 -14.39 12.53 -41.66
C PRO A 6 -13.79 12.46 -40.25
N GLN A 7 -14.36 13.20 -39.30
CA GLN A 7 -14.08 13.02 -37.89
C GLN A 7 -14.39 11.55 -37.58
N ASN A 8 -13.36 10.84 -37.18
CA ASN A 8 -13.44 9.43 -36.83
C ASN A 8 -14.41 9.33 -35.63
N GLN A 9 -15.66 9.00 -35.87
CA GLN A 9 -16.77 9.00 -34.90
C GLN A 9 -16.56 8.02 -33.73
N ASP A 10 -15.53 7.17 -33.80
CA ASP A 10 -15.19 6.15 -32.80
C ASP A 10 -14.03 6.54 -31.86
N GLN A 11 -13.52 7.76 -31.92
CA GLN A 11 -12.39 8.17 -31.11
C GLN A 11 -12.84 8.50 -29.68
N ILE A 12 -12.40 7.67 -28.71
CA ILE A 12 -12.57 7.91 -27.29
C ILE A 12 -11.47 8.87 -26.83
N THR A 13 -11.88 9.98 -26.21
CA THR A 13 -10.96 10.97 -25.63
C THR A 13 -10.97 10.81 -24.11
N ILE A 14 -9.80 10.65 -23.51
CA ILE A 14 -9.67 10.57 -22.04
C ILE A 14 -9.14 11.91 -21.54
N ARG A 15 -9.85 12.49 -20.59
CA ARG A 15 -9.51 13.76 -19.96
C ARG A 15 -9.74 13.76 -18.46
N PRO A 16 -9.13 14.69 -17.71
CA PRO A 16 -9.45 14.87 -16.29
C PRO A 16 -10.94 15.18 -16.10
N PHE A 17 -11.49 14.67 -15.00
CA PHE A 17 -12.86 14.95 -14.57
C PHE A 17 -13.09 16.45 -14.35
N GLN A 18 -14.26 16.95 -14.76
CA GLN A 18 -14.71 18.32 -14.56
C GLN A 18 -16.07 18.35 -13.86
N TYR A 19 -16.40 19.46 -13.21
CA TYR A 19 -17.67 19.58 -12.47
C TYR A 19 -18.92 19.39 -13.34
N ARG A 20 -18.85 19.82 -14.58
CA ARG A 20 -19.93 19.68 -15.58
C ARG A 20 -20.27 18.22 -15.88
N ASP A 21 -19.35 17.30 -15.62
CA ASP A 21 -19.53 15.87 -15.91
C ASP A 21 -20.32 15.15 -14.80
N LEU A 22 -20.61 15.85 -13.70
CA LEU A 22 -21.12 15.25 -12.46
C LEU A 22 -22.50 14.59 -12.68
N ASP A 23 -23.39 15.26 -13.41
CA ASP A 23 -24.74 14.77 -13.66
C ASP A 23 -24.73 13.54 -14.58
N GLU A 24 -23.88 13.55 -15.62
CA GLU A 24 -23.69 12.39 -16.51
C GLU A 24 -23.07 11.20 -15.77
N ILE A 25 -22.12 11.45 -14.89
CA ILE A 25 -21.49 10.42 -14.06
C ILE A 25 -22.49 9.84 -13.05
N GLU A 26 -23.34 10.66 -12.45
CA GLU A 26 -24.40 10.17 -11.57
C GLU A 26 -25.32 9.20 -12.28
N GLN A 27 -25.76 9.55 -13.49
CA GLN A 27 -26.59 8.66 -14.32
C GLN A 27 -25.84 7.38 -14.71
N LEU A 28 -24.56 7.50 -15.08
CA LEU A 28 -23.72 6.37 -15.43
C LEU A 28 -23.54 5.41 -14.25
N LEU A 29 -23.28 5.93 -13.05
CA LEU A 29 -23.12 5.15 -11.84
C LEU A 29 -24.42 4.46 -11.43
N LEU A 30 -25.56 5.12 -11.56
CA LEU A 30 -26.88 4.53 -11.31
C LEU A 30 -27.20 3.42 -12.32
N THR A 31 -26.76 3.57 -13.56
CA THR A 31 -26.99 2.57 -14.61
C THR A 31 -26.01 1.38 -14.51
N SER A 32 -24.78 1.63 -14.04
CA SER A 32 -23.74 0.59 -13.89
C SER A 32 -23.87 -0.20 -12.58
N ALA A 33 -24.51 0.37 -11.56
CA ALA A 33 -24.85 -0.36 -10.35
C ALA A 33 -25.96 -1.35 -10.71
N SER A 34 -25.62 -2.63 -10.84
CA SER A 34 -26.60 -3.70 -10.93
C SER A 34 -27.52 -3.59 -9.72
N PHE A 35 -28.83 -3.61 -9.97
CA PHE A 35 -29.88 -3.41 -8.96
C PHE A 35 -29.91 -4.43 -7.83
N ASP A 36 -29.03 -5.44 -7.87
CA ASP A 36 -29.06 -6.60 -6.97
C ASP A 36 -28.08 -6.54 -5.79
N ASP A 37 -27.13 -5.57 -5.75
CA ASP A 37 -26.14 -5.48 -4.67
C ASP A 37 -26.23 -4.18 -3.87
N GLU A 38 -26.78 -4.25 -2.64
CA GLU A 38 -26.81 -3.13 -1.67
C GLU A 38 -25.40 -2.56 -1.38
N ALA A 39 -24.38 -3.42 -1.39
CA ALA A 39 -22.98 -3.02 -1.17
C ALA A 39 -22.43 -2.16 -2.32
N SER A 40 -22.78 -2.51 -3.55
CA SER A 40 -22.44 -1.73 -4.77
C SER A 40 -23.10 -0.36 -4.77
N GLY A 41 -24.38 -0.29 -4.38
CA GLY A 41 -25.11 0.96 -4.23
C GLY A 41 -24.55 1.88 -3.17
N GLN A 42 -24.07 1.36 -2.04
CA GLN A 42 -23.43 2.14 -0.99
C GLN A 42 -22.07 2.72 -1.45
N ARG A 43 -21.27 1.96 -2.19
CA ARG A 43 -20.00 2.44 -2.76
C ARG A 43 -20.23 3.55 -3.78
N THR A 44 -21.21 3.38 -4.66
CA THR A 44 -21.63 4.36 -5.66
C THR A 44 -22.08 5.66 -5.02
N ASN A 45 -22.95 5.59 -4.00
CA ASN A 45 -23.41 6.77 -3.26
C ASN A 45 -22.26 7.47 -2.51
N GLN A 46 -21.32 6.73 -1.95
CA GLN A 46 -20.13 7.31 -1.31
C GLN A 46 -19.25 8.05 -2.33
N LEU A 47 -19.05 7.48 -3.51
CA LEU A 47 -18.32 8.14 -4.59
C LEU A 47 -18.99 9.45 -5.00
N LEU A 48 -20.28 9.43 -5.27
CA LEU A 48 -21.04 10.62 -5.65
C LEU A 48 -20.99 11.72 -4.58
N GLN A 49 -21.17 11.34 -3.32
CA GLN A 49 -21.03 12.29 -2.22
C GLN A 49 -19.60 12.84 -2.09
N GLN A 50 -18.59 12.01 -2.33
CA GLN A 50 -17.20 12.48 -2.37
C GLN A 50 -16.97 13.43 -3.54
N LEU A 51 -17.44 13.10 -4.74
CA LEU A 51 -17.32 13.96 -5.92
C LEU A 51 -17.99 15.32 -5.71
N ARG A 52 -19.25 15.35 -5.26
CA ARG A 52 -19.98 16.60 -4.98
C ARG A 52 -19.34 17.42 -3.87
N ARG A 53 -18.94 16.78 -2.79
CA ARG A 53 -18.45 17.43 -1.56
C ARG A 53 -17.06 18.02 -1.71
N TRP A 54 -16.18 17.31 -2.42
CA TRP A 54 -14.77 17.66 -2.50
C TRP A 54 -14.41 18.52 -3.70
N TYR A 55 -15.24 18.54 -4.74
CA TYR A 55 -14.91 19.26 -5.97
C TYR A 55 -14.65 20.74 -5.76
N GLY A 56 -15.52 21.45 -5.02
CA GLY A 56 -15.36 22.88 -4.75
C GLY A 56 -14.09 23.20 -3.99
N VAL A 57 -13.79 22.39 -2.97
CA VAL A 57 -12.60 22.53 -2.13
C VAL A 57 -11.33 22.21 -2.92
N LEU A 58 -11.36 21.15 -3.71
CA LEU A 58 -10.21 20.73 -4.55
C LEU A 58 -9.91 21.72 -5.66
N LYS A 59 -10.92 22.37 -6.24
CA LYS A 59 -10.73 23.41 -7.26
C LYS A 59 -10.02 24.64 -6.68
N VAL A 60 -10.31 25.01 -5.44
CA VAL A 60 -9.61 26.12 -4.77
C VAL A 60 -8.16 25.72 -4.48
N PHE A 61 -7.93 24.48 -4.05
CA PHE A 61 -6.58 23.99 -3.76
C PHE A 61 -5.74 23.68 -5.01
N SER A 62 -6.36 23.43 -6.17
CA SER A 62 -5.63 23.23 -7.44
C SER A 62 -4.94 24.50 -7.96
N LEU A 63 -5.32 25.67 -7.41
CA LEU A 63 -4.68 26.96 -7.73
C LEU A 63 -3.33 27.15 -7.03
N PHE A 64 -3.02 26.32 -6.03
CA PHE A 64 -1.75 26.39 -5.31
C PHE A 64 -0.89 25.16 -5.64
N PRO A 65 0.44 25.30 -5.83
CA PRO A 65 1.34 24.16 -6.00
C PRO A 65 1.44 23.40 -4.67
N ASN A 66 0.55 22.43 -4.48
CA ASN A 66 0.33 21.76 -3.21
C ASN A 66 0.49 20.24 -3.37
N PRO A 67 1.08 19.53 -2.39
CA PRO A 67 1.12 18.08 -2.37
C PRO A 67 -0.27 17.41 -2.39
N CYS A 68 -1.33 18.21 -2.16
CA CYS A 68 -2.72 17.74 -2.19
C CYS A 68 -3.33 17.61 -3.60
N GLN A 69 -2.67 18.06 -4.66
CA GLN A 69 -3.16 17.93 -6.04
C GLN A 69 -3.44 16.47 -6.45
N HIS A 70 -2.77 15.51 -5.80
CA HIS A 70 -2.87 14.08 -6.12
C HIS A 70 -3.86 13.31 -5.23
N VAL A 71 -4.55 13.97 -4.32
CA VAL A 71 -5.51 13.30 -3.41
C VAL A 71 -6.74 12.79 -4.17
N PHE A 72 -7.04 13.42 -5.31
CA PHE A 72 -8.20 13.08 -6.13
C PHE A 72 -7.83 13.10 -7.61
N ASN A 73 -7.47 11.92 -8.13
CA ASN A 73 -7.25 11.74 -9.57
C ASN A 73 -8.44 10.98 -10.15
N ALA A 74 -9.26 11.67 -10.93
CA ALA A 74 -10.35 11.07 -11.69
C ALA A 74 -10.26 11.49 -13.17
N TYR A 75 -10.47 10.52 -14.05
CA TYR A 75 -10.46 10.70 -15.48
C TYR A 75 -11.76 10.18 -16.06
N VAL A 76 -12.25 10.84 -17.07
CA VAL A 76 -13.45 10.45 -17.80
C VAL A 76 -13.12 10.10 -19.25
N ALA A 77 -13.79 9.09 -19.76
CA ALA A 77 -13.77 8.72 -21.17
C ALA A 77 -14.97 9.36 -21.86
N GLU A 78 -14.71 10.26 -22.78
CA GLU A 78 -15.72 10.97 -23.56
C GLU A 78 -15.76 10.43 -24.99
N GLN A 79 -16.94 10.13 -25.50
CA GLN A 79 -17.17 9.73 -26.87
C GLN A 79 -18.39 10.51 -27.40
N GLN A 80 -18.23 11.19 -28.53
CA GLN A 80 -19.27 12.02 -29.14
C GLN A 80 -19.85 13.11 -28.21
N GLY A 81 -19.02 13.65 -27.29
CA GLY A 81 -19.43 14.68 -26.34
C GLY A 81 -20.19 14.16 -25.12
N GLN A 82 -20.32 12.84 -24.94
CA GLN A 82 -20.96 12.20 -23.79
C GLN A 82 -19.93 11.41 -22.96
N VAL A 83 -20.09 11.41 -21.65
CA VAL A 83 -19.25 10.61 -20.74
C VAL A 83 -19.71 9.15 -20.79
N GLN A 84 -18.81 8.28 -21.24
CA GLN A 84 -19.04 6.84 -21.36
C GLN A 84 -18.36 6.03 -20.26
N GLY A 85 -17.49 6.63 -19.46
CA GLY A 85 -16.85 5.96 -18.35
C GLY A 85 -16.06 6.91 -17.48
N ILE A 86 -15.82 6.48 -16.25
CA ILE A 86 -15.01 7.18 -15.25
C ILE A 86 -14.07 6.20 -14.55
N ILE A 87 -12.88 6.65 -14.22
CA ILE A 87 -11.96 5.98 -13.33
C ILE A 87 -11.48 6.94 -12.24
N GLN A 88 -11.47 6.47 -10.99
CA GLN A 88 -10.90 7.19 -9.85
C GLN A 88 -9.72 6.40 -9.28
N VAL A 89 -8.60 7.08 -9.10
CA VAL A 89 -7.37 6.49 -8.56
C VAL A 89 -6.79 7.38 -7.46
N SER A 90 -6.06 6.78 -6.54
CA SER A 90 -5.37 7.50 -5.46
C SER A 90 -4.05 6.82 -5.09
N PRO A 91 -3.06 7.58 -4.59
CA PRO A 91 -1.87 6.99 -4.03
C PRO A 91 -2.24 6.15 -2.80
N PHE A 92 -1.67 4.97 -2.68
CA PHE A 92 -1.87 4.07 -1.55
C PHE A 92 -0.88 4.37 -0.41
N ASN A 93 0.37 4.65 -0.74
CA ASN A 93 1.43 4.99 0.21
C ASN A 93 1.93 6.43 0.02
N GLN A 94 2.68 6.95 1.00
CA GLN A 94 3.19 8.32 0.95
C GLN A 94 4.28 8.52 -0.12
N THR A 95 5.01 7.46 -0.47
CA THR A 95 6.02 7.49 -1.55
C THR A 95 5.40 7.56 -2.93
N ARG A 96 4.09 7.30 -3.06
CA ARG A 96 3.33 7.22 -4.31
C ARG A 96 3.86 6.15 -5.28
N SER A 97 4.63 5.21 -4.78
CA SER A 97 5.10 4.07 -5.56
C SER A 97 3.99 3.07 -5.85
N THR A 98 3.01 2.97 -4.93
CA THR A 98 1.82 2.14 -5.09
C THR A 98 0.57 3.00 -5.19
N TRP A 99 -0.23 2.75 -6.23
CA TRP A 99 -1.49 3.42 -6.50
C TRP A 99 -2.65 2.43 -6.45
N ARG A 100 -3.80 2.92 -6.01
CA ARG A 100 -5.04 2.15 -5.93
C ARG A 100 -6.05 2.67 -6.95
N VAL A 101 -6.65 1.76 -7.71
CA VAL A 101 -7.89 2.02 -8.44
C VAL A 101 -9.04 1.91 -7.45
N ASN A 102 -9.63 3.05 -7.08
CA ASN A 102 -10.71 3.09 -6.11
C ASN A 102 -12.04 2.70 -6.73
N HIS A 103 -12.26 3.16 -7.97
CA HIS A 103 -13.50 2.92 -8.68
C HIS A 103 -13.29 3.02 -10.19
N ILE A 104 -13.97 2.17 -10.92
CA ILE A 104 -14.13 2.25 -12.37
C ILE A 104 -15.61 1.97 -12.71
N ALA A 105 -16.19 2.82 -13.52
CA ALA A 105 -17.54 2.60 -14.04
C ALA A 105 -17.56 2.94 -15.52
N VAL A 106 -18.25 2.11 -16.30
CA VAL A 106 -18.39 2.26 -17.75
C VAL A 106 -19.83 2.02 -18.13
N ASN A 107 -20.32 2.77 -19.10
CA ASN A 107 -21.67 2.61 -19.62
C ASN A 107 -21.85 1.19 -20.19
N PRO A 108 -22.79 0.39 -19.66
CA PRO A 108 -23.01 -0.97 -20.11
C PRO A 108 -23.48 -1.08 -21.56
N SER A 109 -24.06 -0.01 -22.11
CA SER A 109 -24.49 0.05 -23.51
C SER A 109 -23.35 0.12 -24.52
N CYS A 110 -22.12 0.44 -24.04
CA CYS A 110 -20.93 0.56 -24.86
C CYS A 110 -20.02 -0.66 -24.69
N ASN A 111 -18.93 -0.72 -25.47
CA ASN A 111 -17.90 -1.73 -25.26
C ASN A 111 -17.13 -1.43 -23.95
N SER A 112 -17.67 -1.89 -22.83
CA SER A 112 -17.17 -1.61 -21.48
C SER A 112 -15.70 -2.03 -21.31
N THR A 113 -15.32 -3.16 -21.86
CA THR A 113 -13.94 -3.68 -21.79
C THR A 113 -12.94 -2.77 -22.53
N ARG A 114 -13.32 -2.22 -23.69
CA ARG A 114 -12.48 -1.31 -24.47
C ARG A 114 -12.28 0.02 -23.73
N ILE A 115 -13.38 0.61 -23.25
CA ILE A 115 -13.35 1.90 -22.53
C ILE A 115 -12.60 1.76 -21.21
N GLY A 116 -12.91 0.73 -20.42
CA GLY A 116 -12.24 0.45 -19.17
C GLY A 116 -10.72 0.21 -19.33
N SER A 117 -10.32 -0.53 -20.38
CA SER A 117 -8.90 -0.75 -20.68
C SER A 117 -8.18 0.54 -21.09
N GLN A 118 -8.85 1.44 -21.84
CA GLN A 118 -8.26 2.72 -22.19
C GLN A 118 -8.10 3.65 -20.99
N LEU A 119 -9.08 3.68 -20.08
CA LEU A 119 -8.99 4.43 -18.83
C LEU A 119 -7.84 3.94 -17.96
N LEU A 120 -7.70 2.63 -17.78
CA LEU A 120 -6.59 2.03 -17.03
C LEU A 120 -5.23 2.37 -17.66
N ARG A 121 -5.12 2.20 -18.99
CA ARG A 121 -3.89 2.51 -19.72
C ARG A 121 -3.50 3.98 -19.59
N HIS A 122 -4.46 4.88 -19.71
CA HIS A 122 -4.23 6.32 -19.52
C HIS A 122 -3.66 6.61 -18.12
N CYS A 123 -4.20 5.99 -17.07
CA CYS A 123 -3.65 6.13 -15.72
C CYS A 123 -2.21 5.62 -15.63
N PHE A 124 -1.91 4.46 -16.24
CA PHE A 124 -0.56 3.89 -16.23
C PHE A 124 0.45 4.76 -16.96
N GLU A 125 0.03 5.45 -18.01
CA GLU A 125 0.89 6.32 -18.80
C GLU A 125 1.07 7.71 -18.18
N THR A 126 0.01 8.25 -17.56
CA THR A 126 0.01 9.61 -17.00
C THR A 126 0.68 9.65 -15.63
N LEU A 127 0.46 8.65 -14.78
CA LEU A 127 0.98 8.58 -13.42
C LEU A 127 2.29 7.78 -13.39
N TRP A 128 3.33 8.34 -13.96
CA TRP A 128 4.64 7.70 -14.15
C TRP A 128 5.37 7.34 -12.86
N GLU A 129 5.02 7.97 -11.72
CA GLU A 129 5.55 7.67 -10.38
C GLU A 129 5.04 6.32 -9.83
N ALA A 130 3.90 5.84 -10.36
CA ALA A 130 3.28 4.58 -9.95
C ALA A 130 4.08 3.38 -10.49
N ARG A 131 4.72 2.64 -9.61
CA ARG A 131 5.43 1.38 -9.93
C ARG A 131 4.50 0.18 -9.84
N THR A 132 3.56 0.24 -8.91
CA THR A 132 2.60 -0.82 -8.63
C THR A 132 1.19 -0.25 -8.57
N TRP A 133 0.27 -0.96 -9.18
CA TRP A 133 -1.16 -0.67 -9.13
C TRP A 133 -1.86 -1.78 -8.38
N MET A 134 -2.81 -1.43 -7.55
CA MET A 134 -3.65 -2.37 -6.82
C MET A 134 -5.13 -1.98 -6.93
N LEU A 135 -6.00 -2.97 -6.78
CA LEU A 135 -7.44 -2.79 -6.73
C LEU A 135 -8.09 -3.93 -5.97
N GLU A 136 -9.31 -3.70 -5.52
CA GLU A 136 -10.20 -4.72 -5.00
C GLU A 136 -11.42 -4.85 -5.88
N VAL A 137 -11.82 -6.08 -6.16
CA VAL A 137 -12.99 -6.42 -6.97
C VAL A 137 -13.79 -7.52 -6.29
N ASP A 138 -15.12 -7.45 -6.36
CA ASP A 138 -15.97 -8.54 -5.89
C ASP A 138 -15.68 -9.83 -6.67
N VAL A 139 -15.61 -10.96 -5.96
CA VAL A 139 -15.29 -12.28 -6.57
C VAL A 139 -16.36 -12.70 -7.57
N ASN A 140 -17.58 -12.20 -7.39
CA ASN A 140 -18.72 -12.51 -8.26
C ASN A 140 -18.78 -11.60 -9.49
N ASP A 141 -18.08 -10.47 -9.51
CA ASP A 141 -18.06 -9.56 -10.64
C ASP A 141 -17.12 -10.05 -11.76
N LYS A 142 -17.63 -10.98 -12.54
CA LYS A 142 -16.87 -11.62 -13.63
C LYS A 142 -16.45 -10.61 -14.72
N THR A 143 -17.22 -9.56 -14.91
CA THR A 143 -16.97 -8.54 -15.95
C THR A 143 -15.73 -7.71 -15.59
N ASN A 144 -15.70 -7.16 -14.39
CA ASN A 144 -14.56 -6.39 -13.93
C ASN A 144 -13.33 -7.28 -13.70
N LEU A 145 -13.51 -8.52 -13.20
CA LEU A 145 -12.40 -9.48 -13.12
C LEU A 145 -11.75 -9.74 -14.47
N ALA A 146 -12.56 -9.94 -15.53
CA ALA A 146 -12.04 -10.13 -16.88
C ALA A 146 -11.30 -8.88 -17.38
N LEU A 147 -11.88 -7.68 -17.16
CA LEU A 147 -11.27 -6.41 -17.52
C LEU A 147 -9.88 -6.27 -16.86
N TYR A 148 -9.78 -6.51 -15.56
CA TYR A 148 -8.51 -6.35 -14.83
C TYR A 148 -7.46 -7.38 -15.25
N ARG A 149 -7.84 -8.65 -15.43
CA ARG A 149 -6.94 -9.70 -15.93
C ARG A 149 -6.39 -9.36 -17.33
N GLN A 150 -7.23 -8.89 -18.23
CA GLN A 150 -6.83 -8.45 -19.57
C GLN A 150 -5.84 -7.27 -19.53
N ASN A 151 -5.94 -6.44 -18.50
CA ASN A 151 -5.01 -5.32 -18.28
C ASN A 151 -3.80 -5.71 -17.40
N GLY A 152 -3.54 -7.01 -17.20
CA GLY A 152 -2.34 -7.53 -16.55
C GLY A 152 -2.35 -7.52 -15.02
N PHE A 153 -3.51 -7.30 -14.40
CA PHE A 153 -3.65 -7.51 -12.95
C PHE A 153 -3.69 -8.99 -12.61
N GLN A 154 -2.99 -9.35 -11.56
CA GLN A 154 -2.93 -10.71 -11.02
C GLN A 154 -3.51 -10.76 -9.61
N PRO A 155 -4.17 -11.87 -9.24
CA PRO A 155 -4.68 -12.07 -7.90
C PRO A 155 -3.54 -12.06 -6.88
N LEU A 156 -3.77 -11.42 -5.74
CA LEU A 156 -2.78 -11.25 -4.67
C LEU A 156 -3.24 -11.86 -3.35
N ALA A 157 -4.47 -11.58 -2.93
CA ALA A 157 -5.09 -12.10 -1.71
C ALA A 157 -6.61 -12.00 -1.81
N GLN A 158 -7.32 -12.81 -1.03
CA GLN A 158 -8.76 -12.70 -0.86
C GLN A 158 -9.07 -11.99 0.46
N THR A 159 -10.04 -11.08 0.42
CA THR A 159 -10.47 -10.32 1.60
C THR A 159 -11.94 -10.56 1.84
N THR A 160 -12.30 -10.98 3.05
CA THR A 160 -13.68 -11.12 3.51
C THR A 160 -13.99 -9.97 4.45
N TYR A 161 -15.05 -9.22 4.15
CA TYR A 161 -15.57 -8.17 5.01
C TYR A 161 -16.66 -8.74 5.91
N TRP A 162 -16.54 -8.47 7.20
CA TRP A 162 -17.43 -8.97 8.24
C TRP A 162 -18.23 -7.82 8.83
N SER A 163 -19.50 -8.09 9.16
CA SER A 163 -20.36 -7.22 9.95
C SER A 163 -20.60 -7.85 11.31
N VAL A 164 -20.19 -7.15 12.36
CA VAL A 164 -20.53 -7.47 13.75
C VAL A 164 -21.71 -6.61 14.12
N GLU A 165 -22.87 -7.24 14.25
CA GLU A 165 -24.15 -6.56 14.52
C GLU A 165 -24.20 -5.92 15.92
N PRO A 166 -25.02 -4.86 16.14
CA PRO A 166 -25.07 -4.15 17.41
C PRO A 166 -25.34 -5.03 18.63
N PRO A 167 -26.23 -6.05 18.60
CA PRO A 167 -26.43 -6.95 19.73
C PRO A 167 -25.17 -7.73 20.10
N LEU A 168 -24.45 -8.22 19.09
CA LEU A 168 -23.20 -8.96 19.28
C LEU A 168 -22.09 -8.04 19.84
N LEU A 169 -22.00 -6.79 19.37
CA LEU A 169 -21.08 -5.80 19.94
C LEU A 169 -21.37 -5.51 21.42
N GLN A 170 -22.66 -5.42 21.79
CA GLN A 170 -23.03 -5.25 23.19
C GLN A 170 -22.63 -6.46 24.04
N GLN A 171 -22.79 -7.67 23.52
CA GLN A 171 -22.35 -8.90 24.19
C GLN A 171 -20.83 -8.93 24.36
N LEU A 172 -20.05 -8.60 23.32
CA LEU A 172 -18.59 -8.54 23.39
C LEU A 172 -18.09 -7.50 24.39
N ALA A 173 -18.82 -6.41 24.56
CA ALA A 173 -18.50 -5.37 25.51
C ALA A 173 -18.88 -5.69 26.97
N THR A 174 -19.51 -6.84 27.27
CA THR A 174 -19.78 -7.26 28.66
C THR A 174 -18.53 -7.75 29.37
N THR A 175 -17.57 -8.28 28.61
CA THR A 175 -16.32 -8.80 29.15
C THR A 175 -15.25 -7.72 29.09
N PRO A 176 -14.66 -7.31 30.21
CA PRO A 176 -13.58 -6.35 30.20
C PRO A 176 -12.36 -6.98 29.50
N PRO A 177 -11.71 -6.27 28.55
CA PRO A 177 -10.55 -6.79 27.85
C PRO A 177 -9.33 -6.87 28.76
N ASP A 178 -8.58 -7.94 28.69
CA ASP A 178 -7.29 -8.11 29.39
C ASP A 178 -6.14 -7.62 28.51
N LEU A 179 -5.92 -6.30 28.49
CA LEU A 179 -4.92 -5.63 27.67
C LEU A 179 -4.04 -4.70 28.54
N PRO A 180 -3.18 -5.26 29.42
CA PRO A 180 -2.43 -4.47 30.42
C PRO A 180 -1.48 -3.44 29.79
N ASN A 181 -1.03 -3.66 28.57
CA ASN A 181 -0.08 -2.79 27.87
C ASN A 181 -0.69 -2.13 26.64
N LEU A 182 -1.97 -1.83 26.68
CA LEU A 182 -2.63 -1.06 25.63
C LEU A 182 -2.25 0.40 25.71
N LEU A 183 -1.67 0.94 24.65
CA LEU A 183 -1.18 2.31 24.57
C LEU A 183 -1.87 3.06 23.41
N PRO A 184 -2.11 4.37 23.56
CA PRO A 184 -2.56 5.20 22.45
C PRO A 184 -1.42 5.37 21.43
N VAL A 185 -1.78 5.49 20.15
CA VAL A 185 -0.83 5.64 19.06
C VAL A 185 -0.32 7.07 18.97
N SER A 186 0.99 7.22 18.85
CA SER A 186 1.68 8.48 18.60
C SER A 186 2.67 8.37 17.42
N ASN A 187 3.19 9.52 16.96
CA ASN A 187 4.18 9.51 15.87
C ASN A 187 5.52 8.86 16.26
N SER A 188 5.84 8.76 17.55
CA SER A 188 7.01 8.05 18.05
C SER A 188 6.91 6.53 17.82
N ASP A 189 5.69 6.01 17.77
CA ASP A 189 5.41 4.58 17.70
C ASP A 189 5.39 4.05 16.26
N ALA A 190 5.55 4.94 15.28
CA ALA A 190 5.49 4.61 13.86
C ALA A 190 6.43 3.47 13.45
N GLN A 191 7.62 3.39 14.07
CA GLN A 191 8.58 2.31 13.82
C GLN A 191 8.06 0.96 14.33
N LEU A 192 7.42 0.94 15.50
CA LEU A 192 6.83 -0.27 16.09
C LEU A 192 5.65 -0.78 15.25
N LEU A 193 4.79 0.14 14.81
CA LEU A 193 3.65 -0.20 13.95
C LEU A 193 4.09 -0.69 12.57
N TYR A 194 5.10 -0.07 11.98
CA TYR A 194 5.71 -0.54 10.73
C TYR A 194 6.28 -1.96 10.87
N GLN A 195 6.96 -2.26 11.97
CA GLN A 195 7.50 -3.60 12.24
C GLN A 195 6.37 -4.62 12.38
N LEU A 196 5.31 -4.30 13.14
CA LEU A 196 4.13 -5.15 13.27
C LEU A 196 3.47 -5.42 11.93
N ASP A 197 3.22 -4.37 11.14
CA ASP A 197 2.63 -4.48 9.80
C ASP A 197 3.48 -5.39 8.88
N THR A 198 4.81 -5.21 8.93
CA THR A 198 5.76 -6.01 8.14
C THR A 198 5.73 -7.49 8.51
N VAL A 199 5.65 -7.82 9.81
CA VAL A 199 5.65 -9.22 10.25
C VAL A 199 4.28 -9.88 10.02
N SER A 200 3.20 -9.12 10.08
CA SER A 200 1.85 -9.63 9.90
C SER A 200 1.48 -9.95 8.45
N MET A 201 2.26 -9.50 7.47
CA MET A 201 1.99 -9.67 6.04
C MET A 201 2.97 -10.64 5.34
N PRO A 202 2.50 -11.43 4.37
CA PRO A 202 3.36 -12.19 3.47
C PRO A 202 4.29 -11.29 2.65
N PRO A 203 5.49 -11.79 2.24
CA PRO A 203 6.48 -11.00 1.52
C PRO A 203 5.96 -10.36 0.22
N LEU A 204 5.10 -11.07 -0.52
CA LEU A 204 4.53 -10.56 -1.78
C LEU A 204 3.64 -9.34 -1.55
N LEU A 205 2.79 -9.37 -0.53
CA LEU A 205 1.94 -8.24 -0.14
C LEU A 205 2.77 -7.03 0.29
N ARG A 206 3.86 -7.27 1.05
CA ARG A 206 4.79 -6.20 1.46
C ARG A 206 5.40 -5.48 0.27
N GLN A 207 5.78 -6.20 -0.79
CA GLN A 207 6.32 -5.61 -2.01
C GLN A 207 5.28 -4.77 -2.75
N VAL A 208 4.02 -5.23 -2.78
CA VAL A 208 2.93 -4.51 -3.45
C VAL A 208 2.53 -3.27 -2.67
N PHE A 209 2.38 -3.38 -1.36
CA PHE A 209 1.98 -2.24 -0.53
C PHE A 209 3.10 -1.20 -0.38
N ASP A 210 4.35 -1.64 -0.41
CA ASP A 210 5.56 -0.79 -0.34
C ASP A 210 5.44 0.30 0.73
N ARG A 211 5.01 -0.12 1.93
CA ARG A 211 4.84 0.78 3.08
C ARG A 211 6.17 1.13 3.71
N HIS A 212 6.27 2.35 4.19
CA HIS A 212 7.41 2.87 4.92
C HIS A 212 6.99 3.39 6.31
N VAL A 213 7.95 3.62 7.19
CA VAL A 213 7.68 4.18 8.53
C VAL A 213 6.92 5.51 8.46
N SER A 214 7.13 6.28 7.39
CA SER A 214 6.39 7.53 7.14
C SER A 214 4.88 7.33 7.01
N ASP A 215 4.43 6.18 6.51
CA ASP A 215 2.99 5.89 6.30
C ASP A 215 2.24 5.76 7.63
N PHE A 216 2.97 5.44 8.71
CA PHE A 216 2.45 5.35 10.08
C PHE A 216 2.59 6.65 10.87
N LYS A 217 3.17 7.70 10.27
CA LYS A 217 3.28 9.03 10.88
C LYS A 217 2.18 9.96 10.38
N THR A 218 1.58 10.68 11.30
CA THR A 218 0.66 11.78 10.96
C THR A 218 1.49 13.02 10.64
N SER A 219 1.52 13.46 9.37
CA SER A 219 2.17 14.72 9.04
C SER A 219 1.34 15.90 9.56
N VAL A 220 1.99 16.99 9.96
CA VAL A 220 1.32 18.20 10.49
C VAL A 220 0.30 18.75 9.48
N LEU A 221 0.64 18.73 8.19
CA LEU A 221 -0.27 19.17 7.12
C LEU A 221 -1.47 18.22 6.98
N LYS A 222 -1.24 16.91 7.10
CA LYS A 222 -2.31 15.91 7.09
C LYS A 222 -3.17 16.03 8.34
N SER A 223 -2.58 16.32 9.49
CA SER A 223 -3.31 16.56 10.75
C SER A 223 -4.23 17.79 10.67
N VAL A 224 -3.79 18.90 10.08
CA VAL A 224 -4.63 20.08 9.84
C VAL A 224 -5.75 19.78 8.85
N TRP A 225 -5.43 19.06 7.78
CA TRP A 225 -6.41 18.62 6.80
C TRP A 225 -7.41 17.59 7.35
N ASP A 226 -6.91 16.62 8.12
CA ASP A 226 -7.75 15.64 8.80
C ASP A 226 -8.59 16.33 9.90
N GLY A 227 -8.06 17.33 10.60
CA GLY A 227 -8.82 18.14 11.54
C GLY A 227 -9.99 18.87 10.88
N PHE A 228 -9.77 19.46 9.70
CA PHE A 228 -10.84 20.08 8.91
C PHE A 228 -11.82 19.02 8.37
N LYS A 229 -11.30 17.88 7.93
CA LYS A 229 -12.09 16.73 7.50
C LYS A 229 -12.86 16.11 8.68
N HIS A 230 -12.26 16.04 9.87
CA HIS A 230 -12.92 15.58 11.11
C HIS A 230 -14.05 16.50 11.55
N TRP A 231 -13.87 17.83 11.47
CA TRP A 231 -14.92 18.78 11.82
C TRP A 231 -16.12 18.67 10.87
N TYR A 232 -15.87 18.35 9.61
CA TYR A 232 -16.92 18.16 8.60
C TYR A 232 -17.37 16.70 8.44
N SER A 233 -16.52 15.72 8.75
CA SER A 233 -16.85 14.29 8.76
C SER A 233 -17.42 13.91 10.12
N CYS A 234 -18.63 13.40 10.16
CA CYS A 234 -19.29 12.93 11.38
C CYS A 234 -18.65 11.64 11.95
N ARG A 235 -17.36 11.42 11.77
CA ARG A 235 -16.62 10.24 12.22
C ARG A 235 -15.48 10.62 13.14
N GLU A 236 -15.31 9.86 14.21
CA GLU A 236 -14.18 9.95 15.14
C GLU A 236 -13.22 8.80 14.90
N GLN A 237 -11.92 9.08 14.88
CA GLN A 237 -10.89 8.06 14.73
C GLN A 237 -10.25 7.77 16.09
N VAL A 238 -10.26 6.50 16.48
CA VAL A 238 -9.61 6.00 17.70
C VAL A 238 -8.65 4.90 17.30
N SER A 239 -7.44 4.93 17.85
CA SER A 239 -6.43 3.90 17.57
C SER A 239 -5.64 3.56 18.82
N GLY A 240 -5.24 2.29 18.94
CA GLY A 240 -4.43 1.80 20.03
C GLY A 240 -3.57 0.63 19.59
N TYR A 241 -2.50 0.38 20.33
CA TYR A 241 -1.64 -0.78 20.11
C TYR A 241 -1.24 -1.44 21.42
N VAL A 242 -1.04 -2.75 21.39
CA VAL A 242 -0.57 -3.54 22.54
C VAL A 242 0.93 -3.69 22.43
N PHE A 243 1.65 -3.26 23.47
CA PHE A 243 3.09 -3.32 23.55
C PHE A 243 3.56 -4.52 24.37
N GLU A 244 4.48 -5.32 23.85
CA GLU A 244 5.11 -6.43 24.55
C GLU A 244 6.48 -6.01 25.11
N PRO A 245 6.60 -5.83 26.44
CA PRO A 245 7.82 -5.29 27.03
C PRO A 245 9.05 -6.19 26.84
N GLN A 246 8.86 -7.52 26.86
CA GLN A 246 9.97 -8.48 26.73
C GLN A 246 10.61 -8.42 25.34
N ARG A 247 9.80 -8.25 24.30
CA ARG A 247 10.25 -8.14 22.90
C ARG A 247 10.47 -6.71 22.44
N LYS A 248 10.07 -5.73 23.25
CA LYS A 248 10.07 -4.30 22.91
C LYS A 248 9.40 -4.02 21.55
N ALA A 249 8.28 -4.68 21.29
CA ALA A 249 7.58 -4.65 20.01
C ALA A 249 6.07 -4.47 20.20
N ALA A 250 5.40 -3.88 19.19
CA ALA A 250 3.96 -3.93 19.10
C ALA A 250 3.53 -5.33 18.65
N ILE A 251 2.52 -5.91 19.30
CA ILE A 251 2.00 -7.25 19.01
C ILE A 251 0.56 -7.24 18.50
N GLY A 252 -0.16 -6.15 18.72
CA GLY A 252 -1.50 -5.91 18.21
C GLY A 252 -1.72 -4.43 17.98
N TYR A 253 -2.49 -4.08 16.97
CA TYR A 253 -2.87 -2.70 16.63
C TYR A 253 -4.29 -2.70 16.10
N PHE A 254 -5.07 -1.70 16.50
CA PHE A 254 -6.37 -1.42 15.91
C PHE A 254 -6.55 0.06 15.63
N GLN A 255 -7.36 0.34 14.62
CA GLN A 255 -7.83 1.68 14.28
C GLN A 255 -9.31 1.62 13.96
N MET A 256 -10.11 2.45 14.62
CA MET A 256 -11.55 2.54 14.42
C MET A 256 -11.94 3.89 13.85
N GLN A 257 -12.94 3.90 13.00
CA GLN A 257 -13.67 5.09 12.58
C GLN A 257 -15.10 4.99 13.09
N LEU A 258 -15.42 5.74 14.12
CA LEU A 258 -16.69 5.71 14.83
C LEU A 258 -17.64 6.77 14.28
N CYS A 259 -18.84 6.40 13.88
CA CYS A 259 -19.85 7.29 13.35
C CYS A 259 -20.61 8.01 14.47
N LYS A 260 -20.49 9.36 14.55
CA LYS A 260 -21.15 10.18 15.60
C LYS A 260 -22.65 10.36 15.42
N LYS A 261 -23.14 10.26 14.18
CA LYS A 261 -24.54 10.52 13.84
C LYS A 261 -25.39 9.28 13.60
N GLY A 262 -24.80 8.08 13.66
CA GLY A 262 -25.50 6.82 13.46
C GLY A 262 -26.01 6.56 12.04
N HIS A 263 -25.50 7.27 11.03
CA HIS A 263 -25.91 7.10 9.62
C HIS A 263 -25.18 5.97 8.88
N SER A 264 -24.12 5.44 9.45
CA SER A 264 -23.32 4.38 8.84
C SER A 264 -22.67 3.51 9.91
N ALA A 265 -22.38 2.27 9.56
CA ALA A 265 -21.65 1.36 10.42
C ALA A 265 -20.28 1.93 10.82
N HIS A 266 -19.81 1.58 12.00
CA HIS A 266 -18.44 1.78 12.41
C HIS A 266 -17.53 0.91 11.56
N THR A 267 -16.28 1.34 11.32
CA THR A 267 -15.29 0.53 10.60
C THR A 267 -14.04 0.38 11.45
N ALA A 268 -13.41 -0.79 11.36
CA ALA A 268 -12.16 -1.05 12.08
C ALA A 268 -11.13 -1.73 11.17
N GLU A 269 -9.89 -1.36 11.38
CA GLU A 269 -8.71 -2.05 10.91
C GLU A 269 -8.02 -2.71 12.10
N LEU A 270 -7.59 -3.95 11.93
CA LEU A 270 -6.98 -4.76 12.97
C LEU A 270 -5.73 -5.43 12.41
N THR A 271 -4.62 -5.30 13.11
CA THR A 271 -3.36 -5.98 12.77
C THR A 271 -2.84 -6.67 14.02
N VAL A 272 -2.64 -7.99 13.93
CA VAL A 272 -2.15 -8.81 15.04
C VAL A 272 -0.92 -9.58 14.55
N HIS A 273 0.10 -9.62 15.39
CA HIS A 273 1.29 -10.42 15.13
C HIS A 273 0.91 -11.92 15.08
N PRO A 274 1.36 -12.69 14.08
CA PRO A 274 0.92 -14.08 13.88
C PRO A 274 1.10 -15.01 15.07
N ALA A 275 2.08 -14.75 15.93
CA ALA A 275 2.31 -15.54 17.13
C ALA A 275 1.40 -15.16 18.33
N TYR A 276 0.55 -14.14 18.20
CA TYR A 276 -0.28 -13.62 19.30
C TYR A 276 -1.77 -13.59 18.93
N THR A 277 -2.26 -14.65 18.31
CA THR A 277 -3.65 -14.77 17.83
C THR A 277 -4.68 -14.73 18.94
N TRP A 278 -4.29 -15.02 20.19
CA TRP A 278 -5.10 -14.87 21.39
C TRP A 278 -5.56 -13.42 21.65
N LEU A 279 -4.91 -12.43 21.01
CA LEU A 279 -5.32 -11.03 21.10
C LEU A 279 -6.63 -10.70 20.36
N TYR A 280 -7.09 -11.53 19.43
CA TYR A 280 -8.31 -11.23 18.67
C TYR A 280 -9.54 -11.02 19.57
N PRO A 281 -9.84 -11.90 20.55
CA PRO A 281 -10.94 -11.67 21.50
C PRO A 281 -10.80 -10.37 22.28
N GLU A 282 -9.62 -10.11 22.81
CA GLU A 282 -9.34 -8.97 23.69
C GLU A 282 -9.45 -7.64 22.95
N LEU A 283 -8.85 -7.56 21.74
CA LEU A 283 -8.91 -6.37 20.91
C LEU A 283 -10.33 -6.11 20.39
N LEU A 284 -11.09 -7.16 20.07
CA LEU A 284 -12.47 -7.00 19.62
C LEU A 284 -13.39 -6.58 20.78
N SER A 285 -13.18 -7.11 21.99
CA SER A 285 -13.85 -6.63 23.21
C SER A 285 -13.54 -5.16 23.48
N GLN A 286 -12.27 -4.75 23.37
CA GLN A 286 -11.87 -3.34 23.53
C GLN A 286 -12.55 -2.43 22.50
N MET A 287 -12.59 -2.85 21.24
CA MET A 287 -13.28 -2.10 20.18
C MET A 287 -14.78 -2.01 20.44
N ALA A 288 -15.39 -3.09 20.93
CA ALA A 288 -16.80 -3.10 21.32
C ALA A 288 -17.09 -2.12 22.48
N HIS A 289 -16.22 -2.07 23.49
CA HIS A 289 -16.31 -1.09 24.58
C HIS A 289 -16.25 0.35 24.08
N LEU A 290 -15.31 0.66 23.18
CA LEU A 290 -15.20 1.98 22.58
C LEU A 290 -16.44 2.36 21.78
N ALA A 291 -17.05 1.40 21.06
CA ALA A 291 -18.25 1.63 20.27
C ALA A 291 -19.49 1.94 21.13
N GLN A 292 -19.54 1.52 22.41
CA GLN A 292 -20.67 1.83 23.30
C GLN A 292 -20.89 3.32 23.55
N ALA A 293 -19.83 4.13 23.46
CA ALA A 293 -19.93 5.59 23.63
C ALA A 293 -20.59 6.29 22.41
N PHE A 294 -20.90 5.56 21.36
CA PHE A 294 -21.42 6.06 20.10
C PHE A 294 -22.81 5.47 19.79
N PRO A 295 -23.53 6.03 18.80
CA PRO A 295 -24.83 5.46 18.39
C PRO A 295 -24.73 3.98 18.05
N LYS A 296 -25.75 3.21 18.38
CA LYS A 296 -25.81 1.77 18.17
C LYS A 296 -25.78 1.42 16.69
N GLN A 297 -24.61 1.14 16.19
CA GLN A 297 -24.34 0.73 14.82
C GLN A 297 -23.48 -0.54 14.81
N GLY A 298 -23.55 -1.33 13.75
CA GLY A 298 -22.66 -2.47 13.55
C GLY A 298 -21.21 -2.03 13.33
N LEU A 299 -20.28 -2.95 13.56
CA LEU A 299 -18.85 -2.76 13.28
C LEU A 299 -18.46 -3.60 12.06
N ARG A 300 -17.89 -2.94 11.04
CA ARG A 300 -17.32 -3.60 9.87
C ARG A 300 -15.81 -3.73 10.01
N LEU A 301 -15.29 -4.92 9.76
CA LEU A 301 -13.86 -5.22 9.72
C LEU A 301 -13.56 -6.27 8.65
N ALA A 302 -12.29 -6.36 8.24
CA ALA A 302 -11.86 -7.28 7.20
C ALA A 302 -10.96 -8.38 7.76
N SER A 303 -11.08 -9.59 7.23
CA SER A 303 -10.07 -10.65 7.30
C SER A 303 -9.47 -10.88 5.93
N VAL A 304 -8.23 -11.36 5.90
CA VAL A 304 -7.54 -11.70 4.66
C VAL A 304 -7.12 -13.17 4.73
N ASP A 305 -7.14 -13.86 3.61
CA ASP A 305 -6.90 -15.30 3.48
C ASP A 305 -5.62 -15.82 4.15
N TYR A 306 -4.62 -14.96 4.32
CA TYR A 306 -3.38 -15.29 5.05
C TYR A 306 -3.50 -15.10 6.59
N GLN A 307 -4.70 -14.81 7.10
CA GLN A 307 -5.00 -14.66 8.53
C GLN A 307 -6.21 -15.53 8.93
N PRO A 308 -6.10 -16.86 8.75
CA PRO A 308 -7.23 -17.77 8.95
C PRO A 308 -7.75 -17.78 10.41
N GLU A 309 -6.89 -17.48 11.39
CA GLU A 309 -7.30 -17.45 12.80
C GLU A 309 -8.25 -16.28 13.09
N ARG A 310 -8.08 -15.15 12.40
CA ARG A 310 -9.01 -14.02 12.47
C ARG A 310 -10.37 -14.41 11.91
N GLU A 311 -10.38 -15.03 10.74
CA GLU A 311 -11.58 -15.49 10.07
C GLU A 311 -12.34 -16.49 10.95
N ALA A 312 -11.66 -17.54 11.41
CA ALA A 312 -12.24 -18.53 12.31
C ALA A 312 -12.79 -17.91 13.62
N TYR A 313 -12.13 -16.89 14.15
CA TYR A 313 -12.63 -16.18 15.34
C TYR A 313 -13.90 -15.39 15.04
N LEU A 314 -13.97 -14.67 13.91
CA LEU A 314 -15.15 -13.91 13.52
C LEU A 314 -16.36 -14.81 13.25
N GLU A 315 -16.15 -15.95 12.59
CA GLU A 315 -17.19 -16.97 12.42
C GLU A 315 -17.68 -17.52 13.77
N LYS A 316 -16.76 -17.86 14.67
CA LYS A 316 -17.06 -18.41 15.98
C LYS A 316 -17.94 -17.49 16.83
N ILE A 317 -17.73 -16.18 16.76
CA ILE A 317 -18.55 -15.22 17.52
C ILE A 317 -19.90 -14.92 16.85
N GLY A 318 -20.14 -15.40 15.62
CA GLY A 318 -21.37 -15.17 14.87
C GLY A 318 -21.40 -13.85 14.08
N ALA A 319 -20.25 -13.31 13.70
CA ALA A 319 -20.19 -12.21 12.73
C ALA A 319 -20.70 -12.68 11.37
N THR A 320 -21.36 -11.80 10.62
CA THR A 320 -21.91 -12.11 9.30
C THR A 320 -20.95 -11.67 8.20
N GLN A 321 -20.77 -12.51 7.18
CA GLN A 321 -20.01 -12.14 5.99
C GLN A 321 -20.84 -11.16 5.17
N ALA A 322 -20.30 -9.96 4.97
CA ALA A 322 -20.97 -8.90 4.22
C ALA A 322 -20.53 -8.86 2.75
N GLU A 323 -19.25 -9.12 2.46
CA GLU A 323 -18.68 -9.02 1.15
C GLU A 323 -17.40 -9.87 1.03
N HIS A 324 -17.16 -10.42 -0.16
CA HIS A 324 -15.97 -11.19 -0.47
C HIS A 324 -15.28 -10.62 -1.70
N THR A 325 -14.04 -10.13 -1.55
CA THR A 325 -13.32 -9.44 -2.60
C THR A 325 -11.98 -10.09 -2.90
N LEU A 326 -11.51 -9.88 -4.13
CA LEU A 326 -10.19 -10.28 -4.58
C LEU A 326 -9.32 -9.02 -4.70
N LEU A 327 -8.26 -8.98 -3.91
CA LEU A 327 -7.20 -7.99 -4.06
C LEU A 327 -6.34 -8.41 -5.25
N MET A 328 -6.16 -7.51 -6.19
CA MET A 328 -5.34 -7.74 -7.38
C MET A 328 -4.26 -6.67 -7.50
N SER A 329 -3.13 -7.04 -8.09
CA SER A 329 -2.03 -6.11 -8.32
C SER A 329 -1.42 -6.24 -9.71
N ARG A 330 -0.83 -5.15 -10.17
CA ARG A 330 -0.06 -5.07 -11.40
C ARG A 330 1.19 -4.21 -11.19
N SER A 331 2.35 -4.74 -11.53
CA SER A 331 3.59 -3.97 -11.62
C SER A 331 3.72 -3.32 -12.99
N VAL A 332 4.08 -2.04 -13.02
CA VAL A 332 4.31 -1.27 -14.26
C VAL A 332 5.76 -0.81 -14.29
N TRP A 333 6.54 -1.42 -15.19
CA TRP A 333 7.90 -0.98 -15.44
C TRP A 333 7.88 0.15 -16.46
N HIS A 334 8.04 1.39 -16.00
CA HIS A 334 8.34 2.48 -16.89
C HIS A 334 9.82 2.36 -17.28
N LYS A 335 10.11 1.99 -18.53
CA LYS A 335 11.44 2.24 -19.08
C LYS A 335 11.60 3.75 -19.00
N LEU A 336 12.46 4.23 -18.11
CA LEU A 336 13.00 5.58 -18.20
C LEU A 336 13.53 5.69 -19.62
N ARG A 337 12.81 6.38 -20.50
CA ARG A 337 13.35 6.88 -21.73
C ARG A 337 14.46 7.78 -21.24
N GLU A 338 15.70 7.28 -21.26
CA GLU A 338 16.84 8.17 -21.28
C GLU A 338 16.52 9.16 -22.39
N SER A 339 16.11 10.36 -21.99
CA SER A 339 16.13 11.49 -22.90
C SER A 339 17.60 11.56 -23.31
N LYS A 340 17.93 10.99 -24.46
CA LYS A 340 19.14 11.37 -25.16
C LYS A 340 18.98 12.86 -25.29
N LEU A 341 19.57 13.59 -24.35
CA LEU A 341 19.94 14.97 -24.59
C LEU A 341 20.74 14.91 -25.91
N SER A 342 20.06 15.24 -27.00
CA SER A 342 20.71 15.44 -28.26
C SER A 342 21.59 16.66 -28.04
N LEU A 343 22.83 16.42 -27.68
CA LEU A 343 23.93 17.37 -27.60
C LEU A 343 24.38 17.84 -29.01
N ASP A 344 23.48 17.77 -29.98
CA ASP A 344 23.75 18.19 -31.37
C ASP A 344 23.83 19.70 -31.53
N GLY A 345 23.81 20.49 -30.47
CA GLY A 345 23.92 21.95 -30.55
C GLY A 345 25.07 22.59 -29.75
N LEU A 346 25.78 21.81 -28.95
CA LEU A 346 26.92 22.33 -28.19
C LEU A 346 28.22 21.70 -28.72
N GLN A 347 29.02 22.49 -29.44
CA GLN A 347 30.38 22.11 -29.81
C GLN A 347 31.22 21.96 -28.52
N LEU A 348 31.16 20.79 -27.91
CA LEU A 348 31.94 20.42 -26.73
C LEU A 348 33.45 20.35 -27.03
N SER A 349 33.85 20.35 -28.30
CA SER A 349 35.26 20.38 -28.73
C SER A 349 36.01 21.62 -28.26
N ASP A 350 35.36 22.78 -28.21
CA ASP A 350 36.02 24.03 -27.83
C ASP A 350 36.13 24.25 -26.32
N MET A 351 35.27 23.64 -25.54
CA MET A 351 35.36 23.71 -24.07
C MET A 351 36.37 22.70 -23.47
N LEU A 352 36.62 21.58 -24.14
CA LEU A 352 37.59 20.58 -23.68
C LEU A 352 39.02 20.93 -23.96
N GLN A 353 39.30 21.85 -24.90
CA GLN A 353 40.68 22.35 -25.18
C GLN A 353 41.20 23.28 -24.08
N SER A 354 40.33 23.95 -23.33
CA SER A 354 40.73 24.84 -22.23
C SER A 354 40.98 24.13 -20.89
N LEU A 355 40.68 22.83 -20.78
CA LEU A 355 40.82 22.03 -19.57
C LEU A 355 41.90 20.94 -19.68
N GLN A 356 42.93 21.13 -20.52
CA GLN A 356 44.10 20.24 -20.47
C GLN A 356 44.92 20.53 -19.21
N PRO A 357 44.91 19.63 -18.19
CA PRO A 357 45.83 19.79 -17.06
C PRO A 357 47.24 19.57 -17.58
N ALA A 358 48.14 20.48 -17.21
CA ALA A 358 49.56 20.37 -17.48
C ALA A 358 50.07 18.97 -17.14
N ARG A 359 50.64 18.27 -18.11
CA ARG A 359 51.22 16.95 -17.94
C ARG A 359 52.33 17.00 -16.87
N LYS A 360 52.04 16.54 -15.67
CA LYS A 360 53.09 16.14 -14.72
C LYS A 360 53.60 14.77 -15.17
N PRO A 361 54.95 14.56 -15.23
CA PRO A 361 55.50 13.26 -15.58
C PRO A 361 55.09 12.23 -14.51
N VAL A 362 54.46 11.16 -14.96
CA VAL A 362 54.10 10.03 -14.13
C VAL A 362 55.38 9.18 -13.88
N PRO A 363 55.77 8.87 -12.66
CA PRO A 363 56.84 7.92 -12.41
C PRO A 363 56.52 6.56 -12.98
N GLY A 364 57.50 5.95 -13.63
CA GLY A 364 57.34 4.73 -14.40
C GLY A 364 56.71 3.56 -13.61
N ARG A 365 55.86 2.85 -14.26
CA ARG A 365 55.17 1.65 -13.87
C ARG A 365 56.24 0.54 -13.64
N MET A 366 56.38 0.05 -12.41
CA MET A 366 57.16 -1.16 -12.15
C MET A 366 56.51 -2.34 -12.87
N SER A 367 57.18 -2.87 -13.87
CA SER A 367 56.86 -4.17 -14.46
C SER A 367 57.28 -5.30 -13.58
N TRP A 368 56.34 -6.05 -13.09
CA TRP A 368 56.53 -7.25 -12.30
C TRP A 368 56.66 -8.50 -13.19
N LEU A 369 57.75 -8.62 -13.95
CA LEU A 369 58.13 -9.88 -14.60
C LEU A 369 59.56 -9.70 -15.19
N GLY A 370 60.55 -10.13 -14.41
CA GLY A 370 61.90 -10.36 -14.89
C GLY A 370 62.46 -11.62 -14.22
N PRO A 371 63.21 -12.47 -14.93
CA PRO A 371 63.56 -13.79 -14.49
C PRO A 371 64.66 -13.76 -13.45
N MET A 372 64.57 -14.73 -12.50
CA MET A 372 65.63 -15.06 -11.53
C MET A 372 66.93 -15.40 -12.24
N ASN A 373 68.01 -14.79 -11.79
CA ASN A 373 69.32 -15.41 -11.83
C ASN A 373 70.11 -15.08 -10.57
N PRO A 374 70.88 -16.03 -10.02
CA PRO A 374 71.52 -15.91 -8.75
C PRO A 374 72.97 -15.47 -8.91
N HIS A 375 73.49 -14.55 -8.11
CA HIS A 375 74.78 -14.60 -7.50
C HIS A 375 75.17 -13.28 -6.78
N SER A 376 75.64 -13.51 -5.55
CA SER A 376 76.75 -12.85 -4.83
C SER A 376 76.64 -11.37 -4.44
N GLY A 377 76.75 -11.16 -3.14
CA GLY A 377 77.76 -10.21 -2.64
C GLY A 377 77.28 -9.20 -1.62
N GLU A 378 77.52 -9.49 -0.38
CA GLU A 378 78.00 -8.65 0.71
C GLU A 378 77.70 -7.13 0.73
N GLY A 379 77.25 -6.67 1.90
CA GLY A 379 77.56 -5.30 2.32
C GLY A 379 76.60 -4.68 3.36
N LYS A 380 76.85 -4.90 4.61
CA LYS A 380 76.72 -4.06 5.81
C LYS A 380 75.97 -2.71 5.73
N GLY A 381 75.13 -2.51 6.76
CA GLY A 381 74.90 -1.17 7.30
C GLY A 381 73.59 -0.94 8.03
N LYS A 382 73.58 -1.13 9.29
CA LYS A 382 73.01 -0.45 10.49
C LYS A 382 71.86 0.61 10.28
N GLY A 383 70.86 0.49 11.15
CA GLY A 383 70.14 1.62 11.76
C GLY A 383 68.64 1.33 11.98
N THR A 384 68.32 0.82 13.13
CA THR A 384 67.36 1.31 14.17
C THR A 384 66.21 2.23 13.66
N ASP A 385 64.97 1.91 13.88
CA ASP A 385 64.14 2.09 15.05
C ASP A 385 62.66 1.72 14.77
N THR A 386 62.16 0.92 15.67
CA THR A 386 60.83 0.80 16.31
C THR A 386 59.68 1.69 15.79
N LEU A 387 58.53 1.04 15.48
CA LEU A 387 57.31 1.25 16.24
C LEU A 387 56.19 0.24 15.86
N LYS A 388 55.58 -0.23 16.90
CA LYS A 388 54.49 -1.17 17.06
C LYS A 388 53.24 -0.90 16.17
N GLY A 389 52.65 -1.97 15.67
CA GLY A 389 51.29 -1.97 15.16
C GLY A 389 50.68 -3.37 15.25
N SER A 390 49.69 -3.49 16.07
CA SER A 390 48.95 -4.65 16.50
C SER A 390 48.27 -5.39 15.36
N SER A 391 48.57 -6.66 15.22
CA SER A 391 47.84 -7.65 14.42
C SER A 391 46.75 -8.29 15.25
N TYR A 392 45.52 -8.33 14.78
CA TYR A 392 44.50 -9.24 15.32
C TYR A 392 44.42 -10.49 14.44
N ASN A 393 44.69 -11.60 15.09
CA ASN A 393 44.54 -12.96 14.59
C ASN A 393 43.03 -13.30 14.45
N VAL A 394 42.68 -13.89 13.32
CA VAL A 394 41.48 -14.71 13.15
C VAL A 394 41.95 -16.16 13.15
N SER A 395 41.55 -16.90 14.15
CA SER A 395 41.59 -18.37 14.11
C SER A 395 40.55 -18.96 15.06
N GLU A 396 39.92 -20.00 14.56
CA GLU A 396 39.23 -21.09 15.25
C GLU A 396 37.78 -20.90 15.67
N PHE A 397 36.93 -21.50 14.85
CA PHE A 397 35.75 -22.22 15.34
C PHE A 397 35.77 -23.64 14.75
N SER A 398 36.07 -24.59 15.64
CA SER A 398 36.03 -26.00 15.41
C SER A 398 34.60 -26.57 15.47
N GLU A 399 34.37 -27.55 14.66
CA GLU A 399 33.30 -28.53 14.63
C GLU A 399 32.86 -29.02 16.02
N ILE A 400 31.54 -29.13 16.19
CA ILE A 400 30.95 -30.00 17.23
C ILE A 400 30.05 -31.02 16.53
N ASP A 401 30.40 -32.24 16.81
CA ASP A 401 29.95 -33.54 16.37
C ASP A 401 28.45 -33.81 16.70
N GLU A 402 27.76 -34.42 15.77
CA GLU A 402 26.51 -35.15 15.95
C GLU A 402 26.78 -36.42 16.77
N THR A 403 25.94 -36.68 17.76
CA THR A 403 25.27 -37.96 18.06
C THR A 403 24.66 -37.88 19.46
N ASP A 404 23.35 -37.89 19.53
CA ASP A 404 22.65 -38.62 20.61
C ASP A 404 21.27 -39.08 20.13
N THR A 405 21.22 -40.38 20.01
CA THR A 405 20.09 -41.23 19.69
C THR A 405 19.17 -41.32 20.91
N PHE A 406 17.92 -40.94 20.79
CA PHE A 406 16.90 -41.24 21.80
C PHE A 406 15.88 -42.22 21.25
N GLN A 407 15.85 -43.45 21.79
CA GLN A 407 14.86 -44.48 21.56
C GLN A 407 13.55 -44.19 22.34
N PRO A 408 12.35 -44.56 21.82
CA PRO A 408 11.12 -44.43 22.53
C PRO A 408 10.83 -45.61 23.44
N GLY A 409 10.61 -45.35 24.72
CA GLY A 409 10.07 -46.29 25.67
C GLY A 409 8.57 -46.43 25.55
N SER A 410 8.12 -47.64 25.29
CA SER A 410 6.78 -48.16 25.40
C SER A 410 6.40 -48.34 26.86
N GLU A 411 5.24 -47.83 27.29
CA GLU A 411 4.44 -48.48 28.37
C GLU A 411 2.97 -48.19 28.15
N ASN A 412 2.25 -49.28 28.09
CA ASN A 412 0.80 -49.41 27.99
C ASN A 412 0.19 -49.75 29.38
N PRO A 413 -1.12 -49.91 29.55
CA PRO A 413 -2.01 -49.21 30.45
C PRO A 413 -2.49 -50.06 31.64
N SER A 414 -3.15 -49.45 32.62
CA SER A 414 -4.16 -50.13 33.45
C SER A 414 -4.98 -49.15 34.29
N GLU A 415 -6.29 -49.15 34.07
CA GLU A 415 -7.39 -49.33 34.99
C GLU A 415 -7.38 -48.54 36.34
N ASN A 416 -8.25 -47.55 36.43
CA ASN A 416 -9.44 -47.55 37.30
C ASN A 416 -10.24 -46.25 37.09
#